data_82b9b7eb04357598255c3c9a4322a159
#
_entry.id   82b9b7eb04357598255c3c9a4322a159
#
_cell.length_a   1.000
_cell.length_b   1.000
_cell.length_c   1.000
_cell.angle_alpha   90.00
_cell.angle_beta   90.00
_cell.angle_gamma   90.00
#
_symmetry.space_group_name_H-M   'P 1'
#
loop_
_entity.id
_entity.type
_entity.pdbx_description
1 polymer ?
#
loop_
_entity_poly.entity_id
_entity_poly.type
_entity_poly.pdbx_seq_one_letter_code
_entity_poly.pdbx_strand_id
1 'polypeptide(L)'
;MKRLLTTVLLMVAMVLPQQLAGRDFGNESLNYEVVYHWGMIWKHAADATLSIRKTGDGYYSQLTGKTRSWADKVYPVRDTLKCTMDKNLRPLRYEKLTHEKDYYARDVLKFSYNYSHTNAHCTRYRKSGTTTIDLSAKSQAYDMLSVFYMLRSLDFEELSRNKNYTTVIFSGKQKEYLTINYKGVETIKMRDNSKRQAHRLTFRFTQHGGKESSDNISVWMSTDNSRIPLLLVGKLPVGEVKCYYKS
;
A
#
# COMPACT_ATOMS: atom_id res chain seq x y z
N MET A 1 53.10 -30.58 23.31
CA MET A 1 51.94 -30.65 22.42
C MET A 1 50.91 -29.61 22.89
N LYS A 2 50.94 -28.44 22.26
CA LYS A 2 50.06 -27.30 22.60
C LYS A 2 48.75 -27.47 21.85
N ARG A 3 47.64 -27.54 22.60
CA ARG A 3 46.31 -27.53 22.03
C ARG A 3 45.98 -26.09 21.67
N LEU A 4 45.82 -25.81 20.38
CA LEU A 4 45.28 -24.53 19.87
C LEU A 4 43.76 -24.60 19.98
N LEU A 5 43.18 -23.85 20.92
CA LEU A 5 41.74 -23.68 21.03
C LEU A 5 41.39 -22.57 20.06
N THR A 6 40.88 -22.94 18.88
CA THR A 6 40.34 -21.99 17.93
C THR A 6 38.86 -21.72 18.32
N THR A 7 38.66 -20.61 19.02
CA THR A 7 37.31 -20.11 19.31
C THR A 7 36.73 -19.52 18.03
N VAL A 8 35.92 -20.29 17.34
CA VAL A 8 35.09 -19.78 16.24
C VAL A 8 33.97 -18.98 16.90
N LEU A 9 34.13 -17.66 16.91
CA LEU A 9 33.07 -16.72 17.28
C LEU A 9 32.02 -16.73 16.15
N LEU A 10 30.98 -17.51 16.34
CA LEU A 10 29.80 -17.48 15.47
C LEU A 10 29.14 -16.13 15.71
N MET A 11 29.41 -15.15 14.88
CA MET A 11 28.54 -13.98 14.73
C MET A 11 27.22 -14.46 14.10
N VAL A 12 26.29 -14.85 14.94
CA VAL A 12 24.89 -14.87 14.57
C VAL A 12 24.51 -13.39 14.41
N ALA A 13 24.55 -12.90 13.19
CA ALA A 13 23.87 -11.65 12.86
C ALA A 13 22.39 -11.88 13.17
N MET A 14 21.96 -11.49 14.35
CA MET A 14 20.55 -11.29 14.64
C MET A 14 20.10 -10.22 13.67
N VAL A 15 19.42 -10.64 12.61
CA VAL A 15 18.57 -9.75 11.82
C VAL A 15 17.42 -9.38 12.75
N LEU A 16 17.66 -8.38 13.58
CA LEU A 16 16.58 -7.71 14.31
C LEU A 16 15.60 -7.23 13.24
N PRO A 17 14.32 -7.53 13.36
CA PRO A 17 13.33 -6.89 12.49
C PRO A 17 13.55 -5.38 12.68
N GLN A 18 13.96 -4.69 11.60
CA GLN A 18 14.08 -3.25 11.64
C GLN A 18 12.72 -2.71 12.07
N GLN A 19 12.66 -2.21 13.29
CA GLN A 19 11.55 -1.36 13.69
C GLN A 19 11.64 -0.17 12.75
N LEU A 20 10.71 -0.09 11.81
CA LEU A 20 10.48 1.11 11.03
C LEU A 20 10.38 2.24 12.04
N ALA A 21 11.40 3.10 12.11
CA ALA A 21 11.38 4.26 12.99
C ALA A 21 10.12 5.02 12.61
N GLY A 22 9.16 5.07 13.54
CA GLY A 22 7.82 5.55 13.27
C GLY A 22 7.89 6.96 12.72
N ARG A 23 7.74 7.09 11.40
CA ARG A 23 7.69 8.40 10.75
C ARG A 23 6.47 9.14 11.27
N ASP A 24 6.68 10.38 11.68
CA ASP A 24 5.60 11.27 12.03
C ASP A 24 4.97 11.86 10.77
N PHE A 25 3.75 11.43 10.43
CA PHE A 25 3.01 11.95 9.29
C PHE A 25 2.25 13.26 9.58
N GLY A 26 2.10 13.65 10.84
CA GLY A 26 1.30 14.82 11.20
C GLY A 26 -0.17 14.67 10.77
N ASN A 27 -0.73 15.76 10.28
CA ASN A 27 -2.02 15.79 9.60
C ASN A 27 -1.79 16.13 8.13
N GLU A 28 -2.18 15.23 7.22
CA GLU A 28 -1.91 15.38 5.79
C GLU A 28 -3.15 15.00 4.98
N SER A 29 -3.35 15.72 3.87
CA SER A 29 -4.36 15.38 2.86
C SER A 29 -3.74 15.52 1.46
N LEU A 30 -3.68 14.42 0.72
CA LEU A 30 -3.11 14.34 -0.61
C LEU A 30 -4.21 14.10 -1.63
N ASN A 31 -4.34 14.99 -2.60
CA ASN A 31 -5.34 14.89 -3.66
C ASN A 31 -4.73 14.34 -4.95
N TYR A 32 -5.47 13.50 -5.64
CA TYR A 32 -5.04 12.85 -6.88
C TYR A 32 -6.06 12.99 -7.99
N GLU A 33 -5.55 13.28 -9.18
CA GLU A 33 -6.30 13.15 -10.43
C GLU A 33 -6.09 11.74 -10.98
N VAL A 34 -7.19 10.99 -11.16
CA VAL A 34 -7.16 9.64 -11.73
C VAL A 34 -7.51 9.72 -13.21
N VAL A 35 -6.54 9.41 -14.06
CA VAL A 35 -6.65 9.49 -15.51
C VAL A 35 -6.72 8.08 -16.08
N TYR A 36 -7.74 7.82 -16.89
CA TYR A 36 -7.81 6.61 -17.71
C TYR A 36 -7.17 6.86 -19.05
N HIS A 37 -6.28 5.97 -19.44
CA HIS A 37 -5.57 6.01 -20.71
C HIS A 37 -5.83 4.74 -21.52
N TRP A 38 -6.35 4.90 -22.72
CA TRP A 38 -6.57 3.83 -23.68
C TRP A 38 -6.37 4.36 -25.12
N GLY A 39 -5.39 3.81 -25.84
CA GLY A 39 -5.02 4.32 -27.16
C GLY A 39 -4.65 5.81 -27.11
N MET A 40 -5.37 6.64 -27.85
CA MET A 40 -5.20 8.10 -27.83
C MET A 40 -6.10 8.82 -26.80
N ILE A 41 -6.91 8.09 -26.04
CA ILE A 41 -7.84 8.65 -25.05
C ILE A 41 -7.10 8.82 -23.72
N TRP A 42 -6.95 10.07 -23.29
CA TRP A 42 -6.44 10.47 -21.98
C TRP A 42 -7.51 11.29 -21.25
N LYS A 43 -8.25 10.68 -20.36
CA LYS A 43 -9.39 11.32 -19.75
C LYS A 43 -9.37 11.26 -18.23
N HIS A 44 -9.54 12.42 -17.59
CA HIS A 44 -9.70 12.51 -16.15
C HIS A 44 -10.99 11.78 -15.74
N ALA A 45 -10.84 10.60 -15.15
CA ALA A 45 -11.94 9.67 -14.87
C ALA A 45 -12.46 9.76 -13.45
N ALA A 46 -11.58 10.04 -12.47
CA ALA A 46 -11.94 10.11 -11.07
C ALA A 46 -11.02 11.06 -10.29
N ASP A 47 -11.46 11.45 -9.13
CA ASP A 47 -10.65 12.11 -8.10
C ASP A 47 -10.48 11.17 -6.92
N ALA A 48 -9.31 11.20 -6.28
CA ALA A 48 -9.05 10.46 -5.06
C ALA A 48 -8.39 11.37 -4.02
N THR A 49 -8.69 11.14 -2.74
CA THR A 49 -8.08 11.86 -1.63
C THR A 49 -7.58 10.84 -0.61
N LEU A 50 -6.28 10.89 -0.34
CA LEU A 50 -5.62 10.13 0.71
C LEU A 50 -5.31 11.06 1.87
N SER A 51 -5.87 10.80 3.04
CA SER A 51 -5.64 11.59 4.24
C SER A 51 -5.16 10.76 5.41
N ILE A 52 -4.37 11.38 6.29
CA ILE A 52 -3.97 10.84 7.58
C ILE A 52 -4.05 11.93 8.64
N ARG A 53 -4.46 11.56 9.84
CA ARG A 53 -4.42 12.44 11.01
C ARG A 53 -3.92 11.69 12.22
N LYS A 54 -3.23 12.40 13.11
CA LYS A 54 -2.87 11.88 14.41
C LYS A 54 -4.09 11.64 15.30
N THR A 55 -4.01 10.61 16.10
CA THR A 55 -4.94 10.35 17.22
C THR A 55 -4.13 10.22 18.51
N GLY A 56 -4.76 10.11 19.67
CA GLY A 56 -4.04 9.94 20.95
C GLY A 56 -3.10 8.72 20.94
N ASP A 57 -3.50 7.62 20.29
CA ASP A 57 -2.80 6.34 20.32
C ASP A 57 -2.14 5.95 19.01
N GLY A 58 -2.14 6.82 17.99
CA GLY A 58 -1.55 6.53 16.69
C GLY A 58 -2.10 7.39 15.58
N TYR A 59 -2.67 6.75 14.54
CA TYR A 59 -3.14 7.44 13.32
C TYR A 59 -4.48 6.90 12.85
N TYR A 60 -5.25 7.77 12.25
CA TYR A 60 -6.40 7.41 11.42
C TYR A 60 -6.16 7.88 9.99
N SER A 61 -6.33 6.99 9.02
CA SER A 61 -6.20 7.29 7.60
C SER A 61 -7.46 6.94 6.84
N GLN A 62 -7.70 7.68 5.76
CA GLN A 62 -8.80 7.45 4.84
C GLN A 62 -8.35 7.70 3.40
N LEU A 63 -8.77 6.82 2.49
CA LEU A 63 -8.70 7.02 1.04
C LEU A 63 -10.13 7.01 0.50
N THR A 64 -10.48 8.06 -0.24
CA THR A 64 -11.75 8.13 -0.98
C THR A 64 -11.47 8.19 -2.47
N GLY A 65 -12.28 7.50 -3.26
CA GLY A 65 -12.25 7.57 -4.71
C GLY A 65 -13.63 7.83 -5.28
N LYS A 66 -13.74 8.80 -6.20
CA LYS A 66 -15.00 9.18 -6.81
C LYS A 66 -14.82 9.43 -8.31
N THR A 67 -15.56 8.71 -9.14
CA THR A 67 -15.63 8.97 -10.58
C THR A 67 -16.28 10.29 -10.90
N ARG A 68 -15.86 10.90 -12.01
CA ARG A 68 -16.43 12.15 -12.54
C ARG A 68 -17.69 11.89 -13.34
N SER A 69 -18.51 12.93 -13.52
CA SER A 69 -19.84 12.82 -14.13
C SER A 69 -19.90 12.10 -15.47
N TRP A 70 -18.87 12.25 -16.32
CA TRP A 70 -18.82 11.52 -17.59
C TRP A 70 -18.54 10.03 -17.39
N ALA A 71 -17.64 9.68 -16.44
CA ALA A 71 -17.31 8.30 -16.11
C ALA A 71 -18.44 7.61 -15.34
N ASP A 72 -19.21 8.37 -14.55
CA ASP A 72 -20.40 7.87 -13.86
C ASP A 72 -21.45 7.31 -14.84
N LYS A 73 -21.52 7.87 -16.05
CA LYS A 73 -22.43 7.36 -17.10
C LYS A 73 -22.04 5.97 -17.59
N VAL A 74 -20.78 5.56 -17.42
CA VAL A 74 -20.24 4.28 -17.85
C VAL A 74 -20.13 3.33 -16.65
N TYR A 75 -19.43 3.76 -15.60
CA TYR A 75 -19.18 2.96 -14.41
C TYR A 75 -18.95 3.86 -13.18
N PRO A 76 -20.02 4.17 -12.43
CA PRO A 76 -19.90 4.99 -11.22
C PRO A 76 -19.16 4.24 -10.11
N VAL A 77 -18.19 4.91 -9.48
CA VAL A 77 -17.41 4.41 -8.33
C VAL A 77 -17.42 5.43 -7.20
N ARG A 78 -17.65 4.98 -5.98
CA ARG A 78 -17.64 5.74 -4.72
C ARG A 78 -17.04 4.87 -3.63
N ASP A 79 -15.76 4.60 -3.72
CA ASP A 79 -15.05 3.73 -2.79
C ASP A 79 -14.45 4.51 -1.63
N THR A 80 -14.43 3.88 -0.46
CA THR A 80 -13.77 4.43 0.72
C THR A 80 -13.01 3.33 1.46
N LEU A 81 -11.73 3.59 1.73
CA LEU A 81 -10.90 2.78 2.61
C LEU A 81 -10.62 3.59 3.87
N LYS A 82 -10.67 2.95 5.04
CA LYS A 82 -10.36 3.56 6.33
C LYS A 82 -9.43 2.65 7.10
N CYS A 83 -8.44 3.21 7.78
CA CYS A 83 -7.52 2.45 8.61
C CYS A 83 -7.22 3.22 9.90
N THR A 84 -7.29 2.53 11.03
CA THR A 84 -6.73 2.98 12.30
C THR A 84 -5.44 2.21 12.54
N MET A 85 -4.36 2.93 12.85
CA MET A 85 -3.03 2.38 13.08
C MET A 85 -2.50 2.83 14.45
N ASP A 86 -1.63 2.03 15.04
CA ASP A 86 -0.86 2.45 16.20
C ASP A 86 0.28 3.43 15.82
N LYS A 87 1.06 3.87 16.81
CA LYS A 87 2.21 4.79 16.63
C LYS A 87 3.31 4.23 15.72
N ASN A 88 3.36 2.90 15.56
CA ASN A 88 4.31 2.20 14.70
C ASN A 88 3.72 1.85 13.32
N LEU A 89 2.60 2.49 12.94
CA LEU A 89 1.87 2.25 11.69
C LEU A 89 1.33 0.82 11.53
N ARG A 90 1.24 0.04 12.62
CA ARG A 90 0.61 -1.27 12.57
C ARG A 90 -0.91 -1.10 12.53
N PRO A 91 -1.61 -1.70 11.56
CA PRO A 91 -3.06 -1.57 11.45
C PRO A 91 -3.76 -2.21 12.66
N LEU A 92 -4.70 -1.50 13.24
CA LEU A 92 -5.59 -2.00 14.30
C LEU A 92 -6.95 -2.38 13.74
N ARG A 93 -7.45 -1.57 12.83
CA ARG A 93 -8.72 -1.78 12.14
C ARG A 93 -8.65 -1.23 10.73
N TYR A 94 -9.05 -2.03 9.77
CA TYR A 94 -9.22 -1.61 8.38
C TYR A 94 -10.66 -1.84 7.93
N GLU A 95 -11.18 -0.93 7.11
CA GLU A 95 -12.52 -1.03 6.54
C GLU A 95 -12.48 -0.60 5.07
N LYS A 96 -12.97 -1.45 4.19
CA LYS A 96 -13.19 -1.14 2.78
C LYS A 96 -14.69 -1.09 2.51
N LEU A 97 -15.16 0.06 2.06
CA LEU A 97 -16.51 0.24 1.54
C LEU A 97 -16.40 0.37 0.02
N THR A 98 -17.01 -0.56 -0.67
CA THR A 98 -17.06 -0.59 -2.14
C THR A 98 -18.46 -0.21 -2.59
N HIS A 99 -18.55 0.79 -3.44
CA HIS A 99 -19.78 1.19 -4.11
C HIS A 99 -19.45 1.42 -5.59
N GLU A 100 -19.62 0.38 -6.38
CA GLU A 100 -19.33 0.35 -7.80
C GLU A 100 -20.61 -0.03 -8.56
N LYS A 101 -21.18 0.91 -9.30
CA LYS A 101 -22.46 0.76 -9.98
C LYS A 101 -23.53 0.30 -8.98
N ASP A 102 -24.11 -0.89 -9.18
CA ASP A 102 -25.11 -1.50 -8.31
C ASP A 102 -24.50 -2.45 -7.25
N TYR A 103 -23.17 -2.55 -7.21
CA TYR A 103 -22.46 -3.42 -6.28
C TYR A 103 -22.08 -2.67 -5.01
N TYR A 104 -22.54 -3.16 -3.87
CA TYR A 104 -22.22 -2.68 -2.54
C TYR A 104 -21.56 -3.78 -1.74
N ALA A 105 -20.42 -3.47 -1.15
CA ALA A 105 -19.70 -4.37 -0.28
C ALA A 105 -19.01 -3.62 0.84
N ARG A 106 -18.88 -4.27 1.99
CA ARG A 106 -18.10 -3.77 3.12
C ARG A 106 -17.26 -4.91 3.68
N ASP A 107 -15.96 -4.70 3.78
CA ASP A 107 -15.02 -5.61 4.44
C ASP A 107 -14.44 -4.90 5.66
N VAL A 108 -14.45 -5.55 6.81
CA VAL A 108 -13.94 -5.01 8.07
C VAL A 108 -12.93 -6.00 8.65
N LEU A 109 -11.66 -5.58 8.75
CA LEU A 109 -10.59 -6.35 9.39
C LEU A 109 -10.29 -5.75 10.77
N LYS A 110 -10.26 -6.61 11.79
CA LYS A 110 -9.76 -6.29 13.12
C LYS A 110 -8.46 -7.05 13.32
N PHE A 111 -7.37 -6.31 13.54
CA PHE A 111 -6.04 -6.89 13.71
C PHE A 111 -5.75 -7.19 15.18
N SER A 112 -4.97 -8.24 15.41
CA SER A 112 -4.40 -8.59 16.70
C SER A 112 -2.98 -9.09 16.51
N TYR A 113 -2.15 -8.86 17.51
CA TYR A 113 -0.72 -9.15 17.48
C TYR A 113 -0.33 -10.02 18.64
N ASN A 114 0.50 -11.03 18.38
CA ASN A 114 1.21 -11.78 19.39
C ASN A 114 2.71 -11.83 19.04
N TYR A 115 3.54 -12.50 19.86
CA TYR A 115 5.00 -12.50 19.70
C TYR A 115 5.51 -12.88 18.31
N SER A 116 4.77 -13.69 17.56
CA SER A 116 5.23 -14.28 16.30
C SER A 116 4.27 -14.10 15.14
N HIS A 117 3.07 -13.55 15.36
CA HIS A 117 2.05 -13.49 14.32
C HIS A 117 1.29 -12.18 14.34
N THR A 118 0.94 -11.72 13.14
CA THR A 118 -0.15 -10.77 12.90
C THR A 118 -1.37 -11.57 12.48
N ASN A 119 -2.47 -11.40 13.21
CA ASN A 119 -3.76 -12.02 12.88
C ASN A 119 -4.76 -10.95 12.52
N ALA A 120 -5.74 -11.29 11.70
CA ALA A 120 -6.89 -10.42 11.43
C ALA A 120 -8.17 -11.25 11.28
N HIS A 121 -9.21 -10.83 11.99
CA HIS A 121 -10.57 -11.31 11.79
C HIS A 121 -11.28 -10.40 10.79
N CYS A 122 -11.63 -10.93 9.63
CA CYS A 122 -12.33 -10.21 8.57
C CYS A 122 -13.81 -10.57 8.53
N THR A 123 -14.67 -9.57 8.70
CA THR A 123 -16.11 -9.70 8.45
C THR A 123 -16.46 -9.05 7.12
N ARG A 124 -17.10 -9.80 6.24
CA ARG A 124 -17.44 -9.40 4.87
C ARG A 124 -18.94 -9.33 4.72
N TYR A 125 -19.43 -8.13 4.46
CA TYR A 125 -20.86 -7.85 4.23
C TYR A 125 -21.14 -7.77 2.74
N ARG A 126 -22.07 -8.56 2.26
CA ARG A 126 -22.53 -8.61 0.86
C ARG A 126 -24.05 -8.63 0.82
N LYS A 127 -24.65 -8.32 -0.32
CA LYS A 127 -26.09 -8.43 -0.52
C LYS A 127 -26.59 -9.88 -0.24
N SER A 128 -25.77 -10.87 -0.52
CA SER A 128 -26.04 -12.29 -0.28
C SER A 128 -25.89 -12.75 1.17
N GLY A 129 -25.43 -11.86 2.08
CA GLY A 129 -25.23 -12.20 3.49
C GLY A 129 -23.84 -11.81 4.00
N THR A 130 -23.55 -12.19 5.24
CA THR A 130 -22.31 -11.92 5.95
C THR A 130 -21.47 -13.18 6.06
N THR A 131 -20.16 -13.07 5.79
CA THR A 131 -19.18 -14.15 5.96
C THR A 131 -17.99 -13.66 6.75
N THR A 132 -17.25 -14.57 7.40
CA THR A 132 -16.03 -14.27 8.14
C THR A 132 -14.86 -15.07 7.61
N ILE A 133 -13.65 -14.50 7.74
CA ILE A 133 -12.38 -15.15 7.38
C ILE A 133 -11.35 -14.75 8.41
N ASP A 134 -10.61 -15.73 8.93
CA ASP A 134 -9.45 -15.48 9.78
C ASP A 134 -8.16 -15.58 8.96
N LEU A 135 -7.32 -14.57 9.09
CA LEU A 135 -6.06 -14.45 8.38
C LEU A 135 -4.91 -14.42 9.40
N SER A 136 -3.79 -15.06 9.06
CA SER A 136 -2.61 -15.10 9.91
C SER A 136 -1.32 -15.04 9.10
N ALA A 137 -0.31 -14.34 9.62
CA ALA A 137 1.04 -14.24 9.07
C ALA A 137 2.08 -14.32 10.18
N LYS A 138 3.20 -15.03 9.93
CA LYS A 138 4.37 -15.11 10.84
C LYS A 138 5.26 -13.85 10.79
N SER A 139 4.72 -12.73 10.33
CA SER A 139 5.43 -11.44 10.21
C SER A 139 4.44 -10.31 10.36
N GLN A 140 4.96 -9.07 10.40
CA GLN A 140 4.11 -7.89 10.28
C GLN A 140 3.30 -7.97 8.99
N ALA A 141 1.99 -7.80 9.11
CA ALA A 141 1.10 -7.68 7.96
C ALA A 141 0.38 -6.33 7.99
N TYR A 142 0.06 -5.84 6.80
CA TYR A 142 -0.63 -4.57 6.57
C TYR A 142 -1.96 -4.80 5.88
N ASP A 143 -2.83 -3.81 5.90
CA ASP A 143 -3.97 -3.73 4.99
C ASP A 143 -3.62 -2.91 3.74
N MET A 144 -4.58 -2.80 2.82
CA MET A 144 -4.42 -2.09 1.54
C MET A 144 -4.18 -0.58 1.68
N LEU A 145 -4.41 0.01 2.86
CA LEU A 145 -4.20 1.44 3.11
C LEU A 145 -2.97 1.69 3.98
N SER A 146 -2.78 0.95 5.06
CA SER A 146 -1.60 1.10 5.95
C SER A 146 -0.29 0.81 5.23
N VAL A 147 -0.30 -0.06 4.20
CA VAL A 147 0.87 -0.36 3.38
C VAL A 147 1.46 0.88 2.69
N PHE A 148 0.65 1.89 2.33
CA PHE A 148 1.14 3.15 1.75
C PHE A 148 1.99 3.95 2.73
N TYR A 149 1.63 3.95 4.01
CA TYR A 149 2.41 4.64 5.04
C TYR A 149 3.66 3.86 5.41
N MET A 150 3.59 2.53 5.43
CA MET A 150 4.77 1.68 5.55
C MET A 150 5.77 1.95 4.42
N LEU A 151 5.31 1.99 3.16
CA LEU A 151 6.15 2.31 1.99
C LEU A 151 6.86 3.66 2.13
N ARG A 152 6.16 4.68 2.61
CA ARG A 152 6.70 6.01 2.84
C ARG A 152 7.71 6.06 3.99
N SER A 153 7.73 5.04 4.85
CA SER A 153 8.62 4.91 6.00
C SER A 153 9.85 4.02 5.72
N LEU A 154 9.93 3.40 4.53
CA LEU A 154 11.09 2.59 4.16
C LEU A 154 12.37 3.44 4.06
N ASP A 155 13.49 2.85 4.44
CA ASP A 155 14.81 3.38 4.12
C ASP A 155 15.10 3.15 2.62
N PHE A 156 15.06 4.22 1.83
CA PHE A 156 15.27 4.14 0.39
C PHE A 156 16.74 3.92 0.01
N GLU A 157 17.69 4.22 0.88
CA GLU A 157 19.10 3.87 0.67
C GLU A 157 19.29 2.38 0.82
N GLU A 158 18.75 1.80 1.89
CA GLU A 158 18.79 0.35 2.10
C GLU A 158 18.03 -0.37 0.99
N LEU A 159 16.85 0.10 0.63
CA LEU A 159 16.05 -0.46 -0.46
C LEU A 159 16.80 -0.38 -1.80
N SER A 160 17.58 0.66 -2.03
CA SER A 160 18.40 0.80 -3.24
C SER A 160 19.54 -0.22 -3.30
N ARG A 161 20.11 -0.58 -2.15
CA ARG A 161 21.14 -1.64 -2.04
C ARG A 161 20.53 -3.04 -2.22
N ASN A 162 19.46 -3.33 -1.49
CA ASN A 162 18.81 -4.64 -1.45
C ASN A 162 17.93 -4.93 -2.66
N LYS A 163 17.55 -3.89 -3.44
CA LYS A 163 16.73 -3.93 -4.65
C LYS A 163 15.28 -4.35 -4.44
N ASN A 164 14.95 -5.03 -3.37
CA ASN A 164 13.58 -5.45 -3.07
C ASN A 164 13.30 -5.49 -1.56
N TYR A 165 12.00 -5.43 -1.24
CA TYR A 165 11.46 -5.63 0.09
C TYR A 165 10.15 -6.41 -0.05
N THR A 166 9.95 -7.42 0.80
CA THR A 166 8.72 -8.23 0.78
C THR A 166 7.98 -8.10 2.09
N THR A 167 6.66 -7.90 2.01
CA THR A 167 5.78 -7.84 3.16
C THR A 167 4.47 -8.58 2.90
N VAL A 168 3.65 -8.73 3.94
CA VAL A 168 2.35 -9.40 3.87
C VAL A 168 1.24 -8.36 3.89
N ILE A 169 0.22 -8.57 3.05
CA ILE A 169 -1.03 -7.80 3.04
C ILE A 169 -2.21 -8.72 3.29
N PHE A 170 -3.14 -8.25 4.11
CA PHE A 170 -4.47 -8.82 4.24
C PHE A 170 -5.45 -7.98 3.44
N SER A 171 -5.86 -8.49 2.28
CA SER A 171 -6.74 -7.77 1.34
C SER A 171 -8.23 -7.80 1.72
N GLY A 172 -8.58 -8.46 2.82
CA GLY A 172 -9.97 -8.69 3.26
C GLY A 172 -10.54 -10.01 2.76
N LYS A 173 -10.03 -10.59 1.69
CA LYS A 173 -10.42 -11.91 1.19
C LYS A 173 -9.35 -12.97 1.51
N GLN A 174 -8.10 -12.57 1.47
CA GLN A 174 -6.97 -13.48 1.54
C GLN A 174 -5.70 -12.79 2.02
N LYS A 175 -4.72 -13.59 2.34
CA LYS A 175 -3.34 -13.17 2.56
C LYS A 175 -2.62 -13.13 1.23
N GLU A 176 -1.90 -12.04 0.96
CA GLU A 176 -1.07 -11.83 -0.21
C GLU A 176 0.32 -11.38 0.20
N TYR A 177 1.32 -11.73 -0.61
CA TYR A 177 2.69 -11.24 -0.45
C TYR A 177 2.91 -10.11 -1.44
N LEU A 178 3.32 -8.95 -0.94
CA LEU A 178 3.72 -7.79 -1.74
C LEU A 178 5.24 -7.76 -1.83
N THR A 179 5.77 -7.93 -3.02
CA THR A 179 7.18 -7.65 -3.32
C THR A 179 7.30 -6.28 -3.96
N ILE A 180 8.08 -5.41 -3.31
CA ILE A 180 8.40 -4.05 -3.73
C ILE A 180 9.79 -4.09 -4.34
N ASN A 181 9.93 -3.73 -5.61
CA ASN A 181 11.22 -3.67 -6.29
C ASN A 181 11.60 -2.22 -6.53
N TYR A 182 12.80 -1.84 -6.09
CA TYR A 182 13.38 -0.53 -6.36
C TYR A 182 14.00 -0.47 -7.75
N LYS A 183 13.66 0.57 -8.53
CA LYS A 183 14.10 0.76 -9.92
C LYS A 183 15.03 1.95 -10.12
N GLY A 184 15.33 2.70 -9.05
CA GLY A 184 16.20 3.88 -9.11
C GLY A 184 15.41 5.18 -9.04
N VAL A 185 16.13 6.28 -9.28
CA VAL A 185 15.56 7.63 -9.37
C VAL A 185 15.45 8.01 -10.83
N GLU A 186 14.31 8.55 -11.23
CA GLU A 186 14.10 9.07 -12.59
C GLU A 186 13.28 10.36 -12.58
N THR A 187 13.35 11.10 -13.66
CA THR A 187 12.55 12.31 -13.86
C THR A 187 11.20 11.93 -14.46
N ILE A 188 10.12 12.27 -13.76
CA ILE A 188 8.76 12.10 -14.27
C ILE A 188 8.15 13.43 -14.68
N LYS A 189 7.20 13.37 -15.64
CA LYS A 189 6.37 14.49 -16.03
C LYS A 189 5.04 14.41 -15.32
N MET A 190 4.71 15.46 -14.58
CA MET A 190 3.44 15.59 -13.86
C MET A 190 2.32 16.03 -14.82
N ARG A 191 1.09 16.04 -14.32
CA ARG A 191 -0.10 16.41 -15.11
C ARG A 191 -0.09 17.87 -15.55
N ASP A 192 0.50 18.76 -14.74
CA ASP A 192 0.70 20.20 -15.02
C ASP A 192 1.91 20.48 -15.94
N ASN A 193 2.52 19.44 -16.52
CA ASN A 193 3.75 19.47 -17.33
C ASN A 193 5.04 19.78 -16.53
N SER A 194 5.00 19.99 -15.24
CA SER A 194 6.20 20.10 -14.41
C SER A 194 6.99 18.79 -14.41
N LYS A 195 8.31 18.89 -14.19
CA LYS A 195 9.19 17.72 -14.05
C LYS A 195 9.59 17.55 -12.58
N ARG A 196 9.56 16.32 -12.10
CA ARG A 196 9.95 15.97 -10.72
C ARG A 196 10.87 14.77 -10.71
N GLN A 197 11.90 14.80 -9.86
CA GLN A 197 12.69 13.62 -9.52
C GLN A 197 11.89 12.72 -8.59
N ALA A 198 11.89 11.41 -8.85
CA ALA A 198 11.15 10.46 -8.03
C ALA A 198 11.82 9.09 -7.98
N HIS A 199 11.75 8.44 -6.83
CA HIS A 199 12.09 7.03 -6.68
C HIS A 199 11.01 6.18 -7.33
N ARG A 200 11.39 5.35 -8.29
CA ARG A 200 10.50 4.40 -8.93
C ARG A 200 10.49 3.07 -8.18
N LEU A 201 9.30 2.61 -7.82
CA LEU A 201 9.04 1.29 -7.26
C LEU A 201 8.09 0.53 -8.18
N THR A 202 8.27 -0.79 -8.28
CA THR A 202 7.28 -1.67 -8.91
C THR A 202 6.79 -2.70 -7.89
N PHE A 203 5.51 -3.02 -7.96
CA PHE A 203 4.85 -3.92 -7.03
C PHE A 203 4.42 -5.19 -7.75
N ARG A 204 4.62 -6.31 -7.07
CA ARG A 204 4.12 -7.61 -7.47
C ARG A 204 3.40 -8.24 -6.29
N PHE A 205 2.15 -8.59 -6.51
CA PHE A 205 1.35 -9.32 -5.54
C PHE A 205 1.34 -10.81 -5.92
N THR A 206 1.59 -11.67 -4.94
CA THR A 206 1.52 -13.11 -5.11
C THR A 206 0.65 -13.72 -4.01
N GLN A 207 -0.13 -14.73 -4.37
CA GLN A 207 -0.92 -15.53 -3.45
C GLN A 207 -0.10 -16.72 -2.92
N HIS A 208 -0.65 -17.42 -1.96
CA HIS A 208 -0.08 -18.68 -1.49
C HIS A 208 0.01 -19.67 -2.68
N GLY A 209 1.20 -20.27 -2.87
CA GLY A 209 1.47 -21.14 -4.03
C GLY A 209 2.08 -20.41 -5.24
N GLY A 210 2.46 -19.13 -5.11
CA GLY A 210 3.19 -18.39 -6.13
C GLY A 210 2.35 -17.85 -7.29
N LYS A 211 1.02 -18.04 -7.27
CA LYS A 211 0.13 -17.45 -8.28
C LYS A 211 0.09 -15.93 -8.14
N GLU A 212 0.37 -15.21 -9.21
CA GLU A 212 0.25 -13.76 -9.24
C GLU A 212 -1.22 -13.33 -9.14
N SER A 213 -1.51 -12.34 -8.28
CA SER A 213 -2.85 -11.83 -8.04
C SER A 213 -3.12 -10.50 -8.72
N SER A 214 -2.09 -9.80 -9.16
CA SER A 214 -2.21 -8.55 -9.94
C SER A 214 -0.96 -8.30 -10.77
N ASP A 215 -1.16 -7.57 -11.87
CA ASP A 215 -0.09 -7.11 -12.74
C ASP A 215 0.70 -5.95 -12.14
N ASN A 216 1.80 -5.64 -12.81
CA ASN A 216 2.78 -4.63 -12.42
C ASN A 216 2.16 -3.25 -12.15
N ILE A 217 2.07 -2.90 -10.88
CA ILE A 217 1.79 -1.54 -10.44
C ILE A 217 3.13 -0.83 -10.27
N SER A 218 3.24 0.37 -10.80
CA SER A 218 4.40 1.24 -10.60
C SER A 218 4.00 2.46 -9.79
N VAL A 219 4.88 2.85 -8.87
CA VAL A 219 4.72 4.05 -8.04
C VAL A 219 6.00 4.88 -8.10
N TRP A 220 5.83 6.18 -8.23
CA TRP A 220 6.91 7.16 -8.15
C TRP A 220 6.74 8.00 -6.90
N MET A 221 7.67 7.85 -5.97
CA MET A 221 7.68 8.55 -4.68
C MET A 221 8.60 9.75 -4.76
N SER A 222 8.21 10.90 -4.19
CA SER A 222 9.09 12.08 -4.13
C SER A 222 10.43 11.74 -3.45
N THR A 223 11.50 12.42 -3.88
CA THR A 223 12.86 12.20 -3.34
C THR A 223 13.10 12.92 -2.01
N ASP A 224 12.25 13.88 -1.67
CA ASP A 224 12.31 14.59 -0.40
C ASP A 224 11.83 13.72 0.79
N ASN A 225 11.98 14.25 1.99
CA ASN A 225 11.57 13.56 3.21
C ASN A 225 10.05 13.32 3.31
N SER A 226 9.20 13.97 2.51
CA SER A 226 7.76 13.75 2.54
C SER A 226 7.37 12.40 1.94
N ARG A 227 8.20 11.86 1.01
CA ARG A 227 7.94 10.58 0.32
C ARG A 227 6.50 10.47 -0.21
N ILE A 228 6.02 11.58 -0.80
CA ILE A 228 4.67 11.62 -1.38
C ILE A 228 4.64 10.74 -2.63
N PRO A 229 3.63 9.86 -2.80
CA PRO A 229 3.38 9.18 -4.07
C PRO A 229 2.96 10.22 -5.13
N LEU A 230 3.88 10.58 -6.02
CA LEU A 230 3.64 11.60 -7.06
C LEU A 230 2.84 11.05 -8.23
N LEU A 231 3.06 9.78 -8.55
CA LEU A 231 2.41 9.08 -9.66
C LEU A 231 2.26 7.60 -9.32
N LEU A 232 1.07 7.06 -9.53
CA LEU A 232 0.81 5.62 -9.53
C LEU A 232 0.30 5.22 -10.92
N VAL A 233 0.80 4.11 -11.44
CA VAL A 233 0.35 3.55 -12.73
C VAL A 233 -0.03 2.10 -12.51
N GLY A 234 -1.27 1.76 -12.83
CA GLY A 234 -1.79 0.40 -12.85
C GLY A 234 -2.23 0.00 -14.25
N LYS A 235 -1.74 -1.14 -14.74
CA LYS A 235 -2.21 -1.70 -15.99
C LYS A 235 -3.58 -2.35 -15.80
N LEU A 236 -4.45 -2.16 -16.77
CA LEU A 236 -5.76 -2.82 -16.86
C LEU A 236 -5.74 -3.80 -18.03
N PRO A 237 -6.70 -4.75 -18.12
CA PRO A 237 -6.85 -5.60 -19.30
C PRO A 237 -6.98 -4.79 -20.59
N VAL A 238 -7.57 -3.60 -20.49
CA VAL A 238 -7.65 -2.62 -21.58
C VAL A 238 -7.18 -1.27 -21.06
N GLY A 239 -6.02 -0.81 -21.56
CA GLY A 239 -5.42 0.47 -21.17
C GLY A 239 -4.72 0.47 -19.80
N GLU A 240 -4.61 1.65 -19.22
CA GLU A 240 -3.98 1.85 -17.90
C GLU A 240 -4.67 2.97 -17.12
N VAL A 241 -4.50 2.96 -15.82
CA VAL A 241 -4.90 4.04 -14.92
C VAL A 241 -3.67 4.72 -14.36
N LYS A 242 -3.64 6.06 -14.43
CA LYS A 242 -2.61 6.90 -13.82
C LYS A 242 -3.22 7.79 -12.76
N CYS A 243 -2.68 7.73 -11.54
CA CYS A 243 -3.07 8.61 -10.45
C CYS A 243 -1.96 9.64 -10.24
N TYR A 244 -2.21 10.88 -10.58
CA TYR A 244 -1.28 12.01 -10.42
C TYR A 244 -1.58 12.78 -9.15
N TYR A 245 -0.56 12.98 -8.32
CA TYR A 245 -0.65 13.91 -7.20
C TYR A 245 -0.92 15.34 -7.71
N LYS A 246 -1.87 16.01 -7.07
CA LYS A 246 -2.20 17.42 -7.30
C LYS A 246 -1.58 18.23 -6.16
N SER A 247 -0.60 19.05 -6.50
CA SER A 247 0.00 20.01 -5.57
C SER A 247 -0.92 21.20 -5.30
#